data_601c7ca72e8b08092000146c6eb0e16a
#
_entry.id   601c7ca72e8b08092000146c6eb0e16a
#
_cell.length_a   1.000
_cell.length_b   1.000
_cell.length_c   1.000
_cell.angle_alpha   90.00
_cell.angle_beta   90.00
_cell.angle_gamma   90.00
#
_symmetry.space_group_name_H-M   'P 1'
#
loop_
_entity.id
_entity.type
_entity.pdbx_description
1 polymer ?
#
loop_
_entity_poly.entity_id
_entity_poly.type
_entity_poly.pdbx_seq_one_letter_code
_entity_poly.pdbx_strand_id
1 'polypeptide(L)'
;RATTLPSAAVLLLAMLYNTPIYAQTSSSLPRLTADEPLPTKSDITTDKTLLGDWGGLRPWLDNYGVSFTLNQTSDYVGNTRGGIRQGFVYDGLLDLEVDMDLNKAIGWRGGKLHITGYGIQGQDLSIQYVGNLMTTTNVESQPSIAKLGEAWFEQRLMDDHLGLRVGLLEADRYYMMSPTANVFVNSTFGFPDSWEANMPGGGPGYPNATPGALARLDFNDDWRLTASVMNGTPVGPSTSATAY
;
A
#
# COMPACT_ATOMS: atom_id res chain seq x y z
N ARG A 1 15.61 -32.56 24.28
CA ARG A 1 15.63 -31.29 23.52
C ARG A 1 14.33 -31.23 22.73
N ALA A 2 13.32 -30.51 23.25
CA ALA A 2 12.10 -30.23 22.54
C ALA A 2 12.42 -29.11 21.53
N THR A 3 12.35 -29.43 20.24
CA THR A 3 12.37 -28.44 19.17
C THR A 3 11.01 -27.74 19.19
N THR A 4 10.95 -26.59 19.82
CA THR A 4 9.80 -25.68 19.67
C THR A 4 9.80 -25.17 18.23
N LEU A 5 8.84 -25.61 17.44
CA LEU A 5 8.51 -24.98 16.16
C LEU A 5 8.16 -23.50 16.45
N PRO A 6 8.68 -22.55 15.67
CA PRO A 6 8.25 -21.17 15.82
C PRO A 6 6.75 -21.11 15.59
N SER A 7 6.01 -20.58 16.58
CA SER A 7 4.58 -20.32 16.45
C SER A 7 4.40 -19.29 15.36
N ALA A 8 4.07 -19.74 14.15
CA ALA A 8 3.62 -18.85 13.11
C ALA A 8 2.29 -18.24 13.56
N ALA A 9 2.29 -16.96 13.94
CA ALA A 9 1.05 -16.24 14.18
C ALA A 9 0.33 -16.13 12.83
N VAL A 10 -0.89 -16.67 12.74
CA VAL A 10 -1.76 -16.53 11.57
C VAL A 10 -2.83 -15.51 11.91
N LEU A 11 -2.85 -14.42 11.16
CA LEU A 11 -3.89 -13.40 11.27
C LEU A 11 -5.02 -13.76 10.31
N LEU A 12 -6.21 -13.99 10.84
CA LEU A 12 -7.44 -14.11 10.06
C LEU A 12 -8.23 -12.80 10.19
N LEU A 13 -8.30 -12.06 9.09
CA LEU A 13 -9.07 -10.82 9.00
C LEU A 13 -10.27 -11.02 8.08
N ALA A 14 -11.45 -10.64 8.56
CA ALA A 14 -12.66 -10.56 7.74
C ALA A 14 -13.42 -9.29 8.07
N MET A 15 -13.75 -8.50 7.06
CA MET A 15 -14.54 -7.28 7.21
C MET A 15 -15.66 -7.20 6.17
N LEU A 16 -16.84 -6.81 6.64
CA LEU A 16 -17.97 -6.46 5.81
C LEU A 16 -18.09 -4.93 5.78
N TYR A 17 -17.97 -4.37 4.59
CA TYR A 17 -18.09 -2.93 4.40
C TYR A 17 -19.44 -2.58 3.81
N ASN A 18 -20.08 -1.58 4.41
CA ASN A 18 -21.14 -0.81 3.77
C ASN A 18 -20.47 0.47 3.24
N THR A 19 -20.35 0.60 1.94
CA THR A 19 -19.82 1.81 1.32
C THR A 19 -20.96 2.77 1.03
N PRO A 20 -21.18 3.82 1.85
CA PRO A 20 -22.13 4.85 1.45
C PRO A 20 -21.62 5.50 0.16
N ILE A 21 -22.47 5.56 -0.85
CA ILE A 21 -22.20 6.26 -2.10
C ILE A 21 -22.13 7.77 -1.79
N TYR A 22 -20.98 8.23 -1.34
CA TYR A 22 -20.64 9.62 -1.59
C TYR A 22 -19.95 9.64 -2.93
N ALA A 23 -20.55 10.33 -3.89
CA ALA A 23 -19.93 10.65 -5.17
C ALA A 23 -18.61 11.38 -4.88
N GLN A 24 -17.56 10.61 -4.63
CA GLN A 24 -16.22 11.11 -4.68
C GLN A 24 -15.74 10.94 -6.10
N THR A 25 -15.41 12.06 -6.72
CA THR A 25 -14.39 12.10 -7.75
C THR A 25 -13.06 11.66 -7.10
N SER A 26 -13.04 10.45 -6.56
CA SER A 26 -11.80 9.78 -6.22
C SER A 26 -11.15 9.45 -7.55
N SER A 27 -9.86 9.65 -7.62
CA SER A 27 -9.00 9.05 -8.62
C SER A 27 -9.07 7.52 -8.51
N SER A 28 -10.26 6.95 -8.75
CA SER A 28 -10.36 5.60 -9.20
C SER A 28 -9.51 5.52 -10.44
N LEU A 29 -8.58 4.60 -10.48
CA LEU A 29 -7.97 4.19 -11.75
C LEU A 29 -9.11 4.13 -12.76
N PRO A 30 -9.06 4.91 -13.86
CA PRO A 30 -10.15 4.94 -14.81
C PRO A 30 -10.40 3.49 -15.22
N ARG A 31 -11.66 3.09 -15.15
CA ARG A 31 -12.09 1.87 -15.82
C ARG A 31 -11.75 2.11 -17.28
N LEU A 32 -10.67 1.52 -17.77
CA LEU A 32 -10.24 1.64 -19.14
C LEU A 32 -11.35 1.01 -20.01
N THR A 33 -12.28 1.84 -20.46
CA THR A 33 -13.16 1.47 -21.56
C THR A 33 -12.32 1.58 -22.82
N ALA A 34 -12.39 0.57 -23.69
CA ALA A 34 -11.58 0.44 -24.90
C ALA A 34 -11.76 1.57 -25.94
N ASP A 35 -12.55 2.59 -25.65
CA ASP A 35 -12.98 3.64 -26.59
C ASP A 35 -12.51 5.06 -26.23
N GLU A 36 -11.64 5.28 -25.25
CA GLU A 36 -11.07 6.62 -25.05
C GLU A 36 -9.92 6.85 -26.05
N PRO A 37 -10.00 7.89 -26.90
CA PRO A 37 -8.90 8.23 -27.79
C PRO A 37 -7.66 8.61 -26.97
N LEU A 38 -6.51 8.06 -27.36
CA LEU A 38 -5.21 8.38 -26.76
C LEU A 38 -5.02 9.91 -26.72
N PRO A 39 -4.62 10.48 -25.56
CA PRO A 39 -4.44 11.91 -25.45
C PRO A 39 -3.32 12.37 -26.40
N THR A 40 -3.70 13.19 -27.36
CA THR A 40 -2.76 13.87 -28.23
C THR A 40 -2.14 15.03 -27.45
N LYS A 41 -0.82 14.95 -27.22
CA LYS A 41 0.04 16.00 -26.67
C LYS A 41 -0.49 16.64 -25.37
N SER A 42 -0.10 16.07 -24.26
CA SER A 42 -0.47 16.54 -22.92
C SER A 42 0.09 17.94 -22.62
N ASP A 43 -0.77 18.80 -22.13
CA ASP A 43 -0.37 20.03 -21.45
C ASP A 43 0.01 19.66 -19.99
N ILE A 44 1.17 20.10 -19.53
CA ILE A 44 1.67 19.81 -18.16
C ILE A 44 0.64 20.21 -17.10
N THR A 45 -0.22 21.18 -17.38
CA THR A 45 -1.27 21.65 -16.46
C THR A 45 -2.48 20.72 -16.39
N THR A 46 -2.67 19.84 -17.38
CA THR A 46 -3.79 18.90 -17.46
C THR A 46 -3.39 17.46 -17.20
N ASP A 47 -2.09 17.17 -17.19
CA ASP A 47 -1.58 15.84 -16.91
C ASP A 47 -1.78 15.45 -15.43
N LYS A 48 -2.31 14.27 -15.22
CA LYS A 48 -2.46 13.67 -13.88
C LYS A 48 -1.13 13.28 -13.25
N THR A 49 -0.04 13.33 -14.00
CA THR A 49 1.30 12.92 -13.56
C THR A 49 2.33 13.96 -13.95
N LEU A 50 3.30 14.21 -13.06
CA LEU A 50 4.34 15.24 -13.22
C LEU A 50 5.17 15.06 -14.51
N LEU A 51 5.40 13.83 -14.94
CA LEU A 51 6.24 13.49 -16.09
C LEU A 51 5.44 13.05 -17.34
N GLY A 52 4.10 13.18 -17.29
CA GLY A 52 3.23 12.85 -18.42
C GLY A 52 3.37 11.39 -18.89
N ASP A 53 3.41 11.21 -20.20
CA ASP A 53 3.46 9.89 -20.85
C ASP A 53 4.87 9.31 -21.03
N TRP A 54 5.91 10.03 -20.55
CA TRP A 54 7.32 9.67 -20.73
C TRP A 54 7.72 9.47 -22.20
N GLY A 55 7.27 10.37 -23.07
CA GLY A 55 7.56 10.29 -24.50
C GLY A 55 6.93 9.08 -25.19
N GLY A 56 5.77 8.64 -24.72
CA GLY A 56 5.03 7.50 -25.28
C GLY A 56 5.33 6.16 -24.62
N LEU A 57 6.23 6.09 -23.63
CA LEU A 57 6.56 4.83 -22.95
C LEU A 57 5.36 4.28 -22.16
N ARG A 58 4.61 5.15 -21.44
CA ARG A 58 3.43 4.72 -20.68
C ARG A 58 2.37 4.08 -21.56
N PRO A 59 1.89 4.71 -22.66
CA PRO A 59 0.95 4.10 -23.57
C PRO A 59 1.49 2.82 -24.23
N TRP A 60 2.78 2.80 -24.54
CA TRP A 60 3.40 1.61 -25.11
C TRP A 60 3.36 0.42 -24.14
N LEU A 61 3.72 0.61 -22.89
CA LEU A 61 3.62 -0.43 -21.85
C LEU A 61 2.18 -0.86 -21.60
N ASP A 62 1.23 0.10 -21.55
CA ASP A 62 -0.19 -0.19 -21.34
C ASP A 62 -0.77 -1.08 -22.44
N ASN A 63 -0.30 -0.96 -23.70
CA ASN A 63 -0.68 -1.86 -24.78
C ASN A 63 -0.30 -3.33 -24.51
N TYR A 64 0.73 -3.57 -23.70
CA TYR A 64 1.14 -4.90 -23.24
C TYR A 64 0.56 -5.25 -21.86
N GLY A 65 -0.38 -4.44 -21.37
CA GLY A 65 -1.02 -4.66 -20.07
C GLY A 65 -0.16 -4.28 -18.86
N VAL A 66 0.95 -3.57 -19.06
CA VAL A 66 1.84 -3.13 -17.98
C VAL A 66 1.60 -1.66 -17.69
N SER A 67 1.27 -1.34 -16.44
CA SER A 67 1.22 0.02 -15.93
C SER A 67 2.14 0.19 -14.74
N PHE A 68 2.67 1.39 -14.54
CA PHE A 68 3.49 1.71 -13.38
C PHE A 68 3.17 3.09 -12.84
N THR A 69 3.31 3.21 -11.52
CA THR A 69 3.18 4.46 -10.79
C THR A 69 4.42 4.65 -9.95
N LEU A 70 4.99 5.84 -9.98
CA LEU A 70 6.12 6.24 -9.15
C LEU A 70 5.71 7.49 -8.39
N ASN A 71 5.59 7.36 -7.07
CA ASN A 71 5.25 8.46 -6.17
C ASN A 71 6.45 8.80 -5.29
N GLN A 72 6.65 10.08 -5.05
CA GLN A 72 7.60 10.58 -4.05
C GLN A 72 6.82 11.40 -3.03
N THR A 73 6.81 10.91 -1.79
CA THR A 73 6.34 11.69 -0.63
C THR A 73 7.55 12.24 0.09
N SER A 74 7.50 13.50 0.50
CA SER A 74 8.61 14.19 1.18
C SER A 74 8.05 15.05 2.31
N ASP A 75 8.41 14.70 3.53
CA ASP A 75 8.00 15.40 4.72
C ASP A 75 9.20 16.10 5.36
N TYR A 76 9.05 17.37 5.68
CA TYR A 76 10.01 18.12 6.47
C TYR A 76 9.34 18.53 7.79
N VAL A 77 9.64 17.78 8.83
CA VAL A 77 8.95 17.87 10.11
C VAL A 77 9.92 18.16 11.24
N GLY A 78 9.41 18.69 12.35
CA GLY A 78 10.30 19.05 13.46
C GLY A 78 9.61 19.21 14.80
N ASN A 79 10.40 19.01 15.87
CA ASN A 79 10.03 19.29 17.23
C ASN A 79 10.63 20.62 17.66
N THR A 80 9.79 21.63 17.89
CA THR A 80 10.22 22.98 18.28
C THR A 80 10.27 23.19 19.79
N ARG A 81 9.55 22.36 20.59
CA ARG A 81 9.49 22.50 22.04
C ARG A 81 9.06 21.19 22.70
N GLY A 82 9.68 20.88 23.84
CA GLY A 82 9.40 19.65 24.59
C GLY A 82 10.03 18.41 23.94
N GLY A 83 9.50 17.22 24.28
CA GLY A 83 10.04 15.96 23.79
C GLY A 83 11.44 15.64 24.32
N ILE A 84 12.15 14.77 23.58
CA ILE A 84 13.52 14.34 23.91
C ILE A 84 14.53 15.43 23.55
N ARG A 85 14.41 16.00 22.35
CA ARG A 85 15.24 17.10 21.84
C ARG A 85 14.51 17.89 20.78
N GLN A 86 14.99 19.11 20.52
CA GLN A 86 14.48 19.97 19.46
C GLN A 86 15.29 19.76 18.17
N GLY A 87 14.63 19.90 17.03
CA GLY A 87 15.26 19.81 15.72
C GLY A 87 14.26 19.50 14.62
N PHE A 88 14.78 19.47 13.38
CA PHE A 88 14.02 19.18 12.19
C PHE A 88 14.66 18.01 11.46
N VAL A 89 13.84 17.19 10.82
CA VAL A 89 14.25 16.04 10.02
C VAL A 89 13.53 16.06 8.69
N TYR A 90 14.11 15.36 7.73
CA TYR A 90 13.49 15.04 6.44
C TYR A 90 13.16 13.56 6.45
N ASP A 91 11.95 13.22 6.04
CA ASP A 91 11.49 11.86 5.80
C ASP A 91 10.96 11.76 4.37
N GLY A 92 11.35 10.73 3.65
CA GLY A 92 10.99 10.53 2.25
C GLY A 92 10.62 9.10 1.95
N LEU A 93 9.57 8.93 1.16
CA LEU A 93 9.13 7.65 0.62
C LEU A 93 9.06 7.74 -0.90
N LEU A 94 9.88 6.94 -1.57
CA LEU A 94 9.73 6.62 -2.97
C LEU A 94 8.93 5.33 -3.06
N ASP A 95 7.76 5.38 -3.68
CA ASP A 95 6.84 4.24 -3.86
C ASP A 95 6.71 3.95 -5.35
N LEU A 96 7.20 2.77 -5.77
CA LEU A 96 7.09 2.26 -7.12
C LEU A 96 6.05 1.13 -7.13
N GLU A 97 4.98 1.30 -7.87
CA GLU A 97 3.98 0.26 -8.12
C GLU A 97 4.01 -0.16 -9.59
N VAL A 98 3.99 -1.45 -9.82
CA VAL A 98 3.90 -2.05 -11.17
C VAL A 98 2.74 -3.03 -11.18
N ASP A 99 1.82 -2.82 -12.11
CA ASP A 99 0.68 -3.68 -12.37
C ASP A 99 0.78 -4.31 -13.75
N MET A 100 0.38 -5.58 -13.86
CA MET A 100 0.26 -6.27 -15.15
C MET A 100 -1.12 -6.91 -15.29
N ASP A 101 -1.86 -6.48 -16.29
CA ASP A 101 -3.10 -7.10 -16.73
C ASP A 101 -2.78 -8.29 -17.64
N LEU A 102 -2.97 -9.50 -17.13
CA LEU A 102 -2.65 -10.72 -17.87
C LEU A 102 -3.64 -11.01 -19.03
N ASN A 103 -4.82 -10.40 -19.03
CA ASN A 103 -5.72 -10.51 -20.16
C ASN A 103 -5.17 -9.73 -21.35
N LYS A 104 -4.66 -8.51 -21.15
CA LYS A 104 -3.99 -7.74 -22.20
C LYS A 104 -2.67 -8.39 -22.63
N ALA A 105 -1.88 -8.86 -21.67
CA ALA A 105 -0.53 -9.39 -21.94
C ALA A 105 -0.54 -10.72 -22.67
N ILE A 106 -1.35 -11.68 -22.23
CA ILE A 106 -1.31 -13.07 -22.69
C ILE A 106 -2.70 -13.70 -22.90
N GLY A 107 -3.79 -12.92 -22.81
CA GLY A 107 -5.16 -13.43 -22.97
C GLY A 107 -5.72 -14.18 -21.76
N TRP A 108 -5.07 -14.12 -20.59
CA TRP A 108 -5.55 -14.76 -19.35
C TRP A 108 -6.59 -13.86 -18.65
N ARG A 109 -7.87 -14.19 -18.86
CA ARG A 109 -8.99 -13.39 -18.33
C ARG A 109 -9.01 -13.36 -16.80
N GLY A 110 -9.14 -12.14 -16.25
CA GLY A 110 -9.24 -11.89 -14.82
C GLY A 110 -7.94 -12.07 -14.03
N GLY A 111 -6.83 -12.41 -14.71
CA GLY A 111 -5.52 -12.50 -14.08
C GLY A 111 -4.85 -11.13 -13.95
N LYS A 112 -4.28 -10.82 -12.79
CA LYS A 112 -3.51 -9.60 -12.52
C LYS A 112 -2.28 -9.92 -11.67
N LEU A 113 -1.14 -9.32 -11.99
CA LEU A 113 0.06 -9.28 -11.15
C LEU A 113 0.29 -7.86 -10.64
N HIS A 114 0.82 -7.77 -9.44
CA HIS A 114 1.18 -6.50 -8.82
C HIS A 114 2.47 -6.62 -8.03
N ILE A 115 3.31 -5.61 -8.09
CA ILE A 115 4.54 -5.51 -7.30
C ILE A 115 4.69 -4.06 -6.83
N THR A 116 5.01 -3.89 -5.54
CA THR A 116 5.36 -2.60 -4.95
C THR A 116 6.78 -2.63 -4.41
N GLY A 117 7.53 -1.57 -4.65
CA GLY A 117 8.85 -1.36 -4.08
C GLY A 117 8.95 -0.02 -3.36
N TYR A 118 9.52 -0.02 -2.17
CA TYR A 118 9.72 1.17 -1.36
C TYR A 118 11.18 1.59 -1.31
N GLY A 119 11.43 2.89 -1.46
CA GLY A 119 12.69 3.53 -1.10
C GLY A 119 12.45 4.49 0.07
N ILE A 120 12.76 4.03 1.28
CA ILE A 120 12.51 4.80 2.51
C ILE A 120 13.79 5.53 2.89
N GLN A 121 13.68 6.82 3.19
CA GLN A 121 14.81 7.69 3.50
C GLN A 121 14.42 8.61 4.66
N GLY A 122 15.40 8.97 5.49
CA GLY A 122 15.18 10.00 6.50
C GLY A 122 15.68 9.63 7.88
N GLN A 123 15.18 10.38 8.86
CA GLN A 123 15.48 10.22 10.27
C GLN A 123 14.18 10.19 11.04
N ASP A 124 14.09 9.27 11.98
CA ASP A 124 12.94 9.10 12.85
C ASP A 124 12.78 10.31 13.81
N LEU A 125 11.80 11.17 13.52
CA LEU A 125 11.47 12.27 14.41
C LEU A 125 10.86 11.75 15.71
N SER A 126 10.02 10.73 15.62
CA SER A 126 9.24 10.21 16.74
C SER A 126 10.12 9.66 17.83
N ILE A 127 11.03 8.76 17.51
CA ILE A 127 11.92 8.12 18.49
C ILE A 127 13.03 9.05 18.95
N GLN A 128 13.64 9.81 18.02
CA GLN A 128 14.84 10.57 18.33
C GLN A 128 14.56 11.96 18.95
N TYR A 129 13.40 12.55 18.66
CA TYR A 129 13.13 13.94 19.03
C TYR A 129 11.90 14.12 19.91
N VAL A 130 10.82 13.38 19.64
CA VAL A 130 9.53 13.58 20.31
C VAL A 130 9.31 12.61 21.46
N GLY A 131 9.54 11.32 21.26
CA GLY A 131 9.26 10.24 22.21
C GLY A 131 7.79 9.85 22.26
N ASN A 132 7.09 9.91 21.13
CA ASN A 132 5.68 9.54 20.99
C ASN A 132 5.52 8.06 20.58
N LEU A 133 4.33 7.51 20.84
CA LEU A 133 4.01 6.12 20.52
C LEU A 133 3.61 5.93 19.04
N MET A 134 2.89 6.91 18.49
CA MET A 134 2.44 6.90 17.10
C MET A 134 3.37 7.79 16.29
N THR A 135 3.87 7.31 15.16
CA THR A 135 4.80 8.09 14.35
C THR A 135 4.20 9.41 13.89
N THR A 136 5.06 10.43 13.81
CA THR A 136 4.63 11.80 13.47
C THR A 136 4.14 11.86 12.03
N THR A 137 4.76 11.10 11.13
CA THR A 137 4.33 10.98 9.74
C THR A 137 4.12 9.52 9.35
N ASN A 138 3.26 9.29 8.35
CA ASN A 138 2.98 7.95 7.82
C ASN A 138 4.15 7.37 6.99
N VAL A 139 5.14 8.19 6.64
CA VAL A 139 6.31 7.76 5.85
C VAL A 139 7.52 7.48 6.73
N GLU A 140 7.45 7.83 8.02
CA GLU A 140 8.53 7.67 8.97
C GLU A 140 8.82 6.19 9.21
N SER A 141 10.03 5.73 8.91
CA SER A 141 10.48 4.36 9.14
C SER A 141 11.99 4.28 9.29
N GLN A 142 12.45 3.35 10.10
CA GLN A 142 13.86 3.10 10.38
C GLN A 142 14.22 1.65 10.03
N PRO A 143 15.43 1.40 9.50
CA PRO A 143 16.40 2.33 8.93
C PRO A 143 16.03 2.75 7.50
N SER A 144 16.72 3.76 6.94
CA SER A 144 16.61 4.05 5.49
C SER A 144 16.93 2.80 4.69
N ILE A 145 16.01 2.34 3.85
CA ILE A 145 16.11 1.05 3.17
C ILE A 145 15.34 1.05 1.86
N ALA A 146 15.83 0.25 0.91
CA ALA A 146 15.03 -0.19 -0.23
C ALA A 146 14.39 -1.54 0.12
N LYS A 147 13.07 -1.65 -0.01
CA LYS A 147 12.31 -2.82 0.40
C LYS A 147 11.26 -3.21 -0.62
N LEU A 148 11.05 -4.52 -0.78
CA LEU A 148 9.89 -5.05 -1.50
C LEU A 148 8.68 -4.94 -0.56
N GLY A 149 7.65 -4.25 -1.01
CA GLY A 149 6.33 -4.23 -0.41
C GLY A 149 5.49 -5.40 -0.89
N GLU A 150 4.31 -5.13 -1.43
CA GLU A 150 3.45 -6.17 -1.96
C GLU A 150 4.03 -6.84 -3.22
N ALA A 151 3.76 -8.14 -3.37
CA ALA A 151 4.01 -8.87 -4.61
C ALA A 151 2.99 -10.00 -4.70
N TRP A 152 1.96 -9.85 -5.51
CA TRP A 152 0.85 -10.80 -5.53
C TRP A 152 0.30 -11.05 -6.92
N PHE A 153 -0.35 -12.21 -7.04
CA PHE A 153 -1.22 -12.59 -8.16
C PHE A 153 -2.68 -12.53 -7.69
N GLU A 154 -3.56 -11.95 -8.52
CA GLU A 154 -5.01 -11.97 -8.33
C GLU A 154 -5.69 -12.66 -9.49
N GLN A 155 -6.65 -13.53 -9.20
CA GLN A 155 -7.60 -14.07 -10.15
C GLN A 155 -9.00 -13.53 -9.85
N ARG A 156 -9.60 -12.87 -10.83
CA ARG A 156 -11.00 -12.46 -10.78
C ARG A 156 -11.88 -13.50 -11.44
N LEU A 157 -13.01 -13.76 -10.82
CA LEU A 157 -14.01 -14.77 -11.16
C LEU A 157 -15.41 -14.18 -11.05
N MET A 158 -16.43 -14.89 -11.56
CA MET A 158 -17.84 -14.51 -11.42
C MET A 158 -18.13 -13.09 -11.91
N ASP A 159 -17.69 -12.77 -13.12
CA ASP A 159 -17.84 -11.44 -13.73
C ASP A 159 -17.31 -10.31 -12.80
N ASP A 160 -16.10 -10.51 -12.27
CA ASP A 160 -15.39 -9.61 -11.34
C ASP A 160 -15.98 -9.50 -9.91
N HIS A 161 -17.03 -10.26 -9.58
CA HIS A 161 -17.59 -10.26 -8.23
C HIS A 161 -16.71 -10.95 -7.19
N LEU A 162 -15.90 -11.93 -7.58
CA LEU A 162 -14.99 -12.63 -6.67
C LEU A 162 -13.54 -12.41 -7.11
N GLY A 163 -12.74 -11.79 -6.26
CA GLY A 163 -11.29 -11.67 -6.40
C GLY A 163 -10.57 -12.56 -5.40
N LEU A 164 -9.67 -13.41 -5.88
CA LEU A 164 -8.78 -14.24 -5.06
C LEU A 164 -7.35 -13.80 -5.29
N ARG A 165 -6.66 -13.41 -4.22
CA ARG A 165 -5.30 -12.87 -4.25
C ARG A 165 -4.38 -13.73 -3.40
N VAL A 166 -3.16 -13.97 -3.86
CA VAL A 166 -2.14 -14.72 -3.14
C VAL A 166 -0.77 -14.11 -3.39
N GLY A 167 0.06 -14.03 -2.37
CA GLY A 167 1.40 -13.47 -2.47
C GLY A 167 1.85 -12.80 -1.18
N LEU A 168 2.69 -11.77 -1.32
CA LEU A 168 3.08 -10.87 -0.24
C LEU A 168 2.04 -9.74 -0.16
N LEU A 169 1.44 -9.58 1.00
CA LEU A 169 0.33 -8.65 1.24
C LEU A 169 0.63 -7.78 2.46
N GLU A 170 0.12 -6.53 2.43
CA GLU A 170 0.12 -5.58 3.54
C GLU A 170 -1.32 -5.33 3.99
N ALA A 171 -1.64 -5.58 5.27
CA ALA A 171 -3.02 -5.50 5.77
C ALA A 171 -3.60 -4.09 5.71
N ASP A 172 -2.77 -3.08 5.92
CA ASP A 172 -3.15 -1.67 5.89
C ASP A 172 -3.62 -1.20 4.50
N ARG A 173 -3.30 -1.92 3.44
CA ARG A 173 -3.81 -1.66 2.08
C ARG A 173 -5.24 -2.16 1.85
N TYR A 174 -5.80 -2.99 2.75
CA TYR A 174 -7.11 -3.62 2.57
C TYR A 174 -8.11 -3.31 3.67
N TYR A 175 -7.61 -2.99 4.85
CA TYR A 175 -8.42 -2.86 6.05
C TYR A 175 -8.24 -1.49 6.70
N MET A 176 -9.28 -1.02 7.38
CA MET A 176 -9.29 0.21 8.16
C MET A 176 -8.93 1.48 7.35
N MET A 177 -9.09 1.42 6.03
CA MET A 177 -8.83 2.55 5.14
C MET A 177 -9.97 3.58 5.25
N SER A 178 -9.59 4.85 5.37
CA SER A 178 -10.53 5.97 5.33
C SER A 178 -10.04 7.03 4.34
N PRO A 179 -10.77 7.30 3.26
CA PRO A 179 -10.38 8.34 2.30
C PRO A 179 -10.20 9.73 2.93
N THR A 180 -11.00 10.03 3.97
CA THR A 180 -10.88 11.31 4.69
C THR A 180 -9.70 11.35 5.64
N ALA A 181 -9.25 10.21 6.15
CA ALA A 181 -8.08 10.12 7.01
C ALA A 181 -6.77 10.33 6.24
N ASN A 182 -6.75 10.03 4.95
CA ASN A 182 -5.57 10.18 4.09
C ASN A 182 -5.08 11.63 3.89
N VAL A 183 -5.86 12.63 4.34
CA VAL A 183 -5.42 14.03 4.34
C VAL A 183 -4.57 14.39 5.57
N PHE A 184 -4.48 13.52 6.55
CA PHE A 184 -3.70 13.73 7.77
C PHE A 184 -2.34 13.04 7.65
N VAL A 185 -1.32 13.70 8.19
CA VAL A 185 0.07 13.25 8.12
C VAL A 185 0.39 12.22 9.18
N ASN A 186 -0.19 12.37 10.38
CA ASN A 186 0.13 11.54 11.54
C ASN A 186 -0.41 10.12 11.40
N SER A 187 0.39 9.11 11.75
CA SER A 187 0.04 7.69 11.63
C SER A 187 -1.18 7.24 12.46
N THR A 188 -1.60 8.04 13.44
CA THR A 188 -2.85 7.79 14.19
C THR A 188 -4.08 7.68 13.28
N PHE A 189 -4.05 8.33 12.12
CA PHE A 189 -5.11 8.29 11.12
C PHE A 189 -4.95 7.18 10.08
N GLY A 190 -3.87 6.41 10.16
CA GLY A 190 -3.60 5.25 9.33
C GLY A 190 -4.14 3.95 9.92
N PHE A 191 -3.44 2.85 9.64
CA PHE A 191 -3.76 1.53 10.16
C PHE A 191 -3.51 1.48 11.69
N PRO A 192 -4.45 0.91 12.49
CA PRO A 192 -4.28 0.91 13.94
C PRO A 192 -3.15 -0.01 14.40
N ASP A 193 -2.17 0.52 15.12
CA ASP A 193 -1.04 -0.24 15.70
C ASP A 193 -1.47 -1.43 16.56
N SER A 194 -2.64 -1.35 17.20
CA SER A 194 -3.18 -2.44 18.02
C SER A 194 -3.36 -3.76 17.27
N TRP A 195 -3.38 -3.72 15.95
CA TRP A 195 -3.55 -4.89 15.09
C TRP A 195 -2.22 -5.59 14.78
N GLU A 196 -1.12 -4.89 14.93
CA GLU A 196 0.20 -5.41 14.55
C GLU A 196 1.28 -5.26 15.62
N ALA A 197 1.12 -4.35 16.60
CA ALA A 197 2.12 -4.09 17.63
C ALA A 197 2.52 -5.33 18.46
N ASN A 198 1.63 -6.31 18.61
CA ASN A 198 1.89 -7.56 19.31
C ASN A 198 2.46 -8.68 18.41
N MET A 199 2.64 -8.41 17.12
CA MET A 199 3.16 -9.39 16.19
C MET A 199 4.68 -9.28 16.05
N PRO A 200 5.40 -10.39 15.82
CA PRO A 200 6.82 -10.34 15.59
C PRO A 200 7.17 -9.43 14.41
N GLY A 201 8.05 -8.45 14.62
CA GLY A 201 8.51 -7.53 13.57
C GLY A 201 7.47 -6.54 13.05
N GLY A 202 6.39 -6.26 13.82
CA GLY A 202 5.38 -5.27 13.48
C GLY A 202 4.26 -5.76 12.56
N GLY A 203 4.18 -7.09 12.32
CA GLY A 203 3.08 -7.68 11.54
C GLY A 203 3.02 -7.29 10.06
N PRO A 204 1.87 -7.53 9.39
CA PRO A 204 1.69 -7.34 7.95
C PRO A 204 1.24 -5.92 7.57
N GLY A 205 1.86 -4.89 8.10
CA GLY A 205 1.57 -3.49 7.77
C GLY A 205 2.79 -2.76 7.21
N TYR A 206 2.56 -1.63 6.55
CA TYR A 206 3.66 -0.83 5.97
C TYR A 206 4.82 -0.62 6.97
N PRO A 207 6.06 -0.81 6.57
CA PRO A 207 6.54 -1.20 5.24
C PRO A 207 6.79 -2.72 5.10
N ASN A 208 6.04 -3.54 5.78
CA ASN A 208 6.29 -4.98 5.96
C ASN A 208 5.19 -5.82 5.31
N ALA A 209 5.47 -6.38 4.13
CA ALA A 209 4.59 -7.36 3.52
C ALA A 209 4.82 -8.77 4.09
N THR A 210 3.76 -9.58 4.15
CA THR A 210 3.83 -10.97 4.60
C THR A 210 3.17 -11.92 3.60
N PRO A 211 3.59 -13.19 3.54
CA PRO A 211 2.87 -14.18 2.76
C PRO A 211 1.42 -14.31 3.24
N GLY A 212 0.50 -14.31 2.30
CA GLY A 212 -0.92 -14.39 2.61
C GLY A 212 -1.79 -14.73 1.42
N ALA A 213 -3.07 -14.89 1.72
CA ALA A 213 -4.14 -15.03 0.75
C ALA A 213 -5.31 -14.13 1.17
N LEU A 214 -5.96 -13.53 0.19
CA LEU A 214 -7.10 -12.64 0.38
C LEU A 214 -8.21 -13.02 -0.59
N ALA A 215 -9.44 -13.04 -0.09
CA ALA A 215 -10.64 -13.16 -0.89
C ALA A 215 -11.48 -11.90 -0.74
N ARG A 216 -11.93 -11.36 -1.87
CA ARG A 216 -12.85 -10.22 -1.94
C ARG A 216 -14.11 -10.65 -2.68
N LEU A 217 -15.27 -10.46 -2.07
CA LEU A 217 -16.56 -10.71 -2.66
C LEU A 217 -17.38 -9.43 -2.70
N ASP A 218 -17.65 -8.95 -3.89
CA ASP A 218 -18.48 -7.78 -4.17
C ASP A 218 -19.92 -8.27 -4.41
N PHE A 219 -20.83 -8.07 -3.45
CA PHE A 219 -22.23 -8.46 -3.58
C PHE A 219 -23.00 -7.52 -4.50
N ASN A 220 -22.69 -6.24 -4.40
CA ASN A 220 -23.21 -5.14 -5.21
C ASN A 220 -22.30 -3.91 -5.02
N ASP A 221 -22.72 -2.75 -5.54
CA ASP A 221 -21.93 -1.51 -5.44
C ASP A 221 -21.76 -1.00 -4.00
N ASP A 222 -22.65 -1.39 -3.08
CA ASP A 222 -22.66 -0.90 -1.70
C ASP A 222 -22.01 -1.88 -0.70
N TRP A 223 -21.99 -3.17 -1.02
CA TRP A 223 -21.56 -4.21 -0.07
C TRP A 223 -20.42 -5.04 -0.61
N ARG A 224 -19.34 -5.04 0.14
CA ARG A 224 -18.14 -5.85 -0.10
C ARG A 224 -17.75 -6.61 1.16
N LEU A 225 -17.44 -7.88 1.01
CA LEU A 225 -16.77 -8.68 2.02
C LEU A 225 -15.32 -8.91 1.61
N THR A 226 -14.39 -8.57 2.50
CA THR A 226 -12.96 -8.89 2.35
C THR A 226 -12.53 -9.77 3.51
N ALA A 227 -11.89 -10.88 3.20
CA ALA A 227 -11.31 -11.79 4.19
C ALA A 227 -9.91 -12.19 3.78
N SER A 228 -8.97 -12.27 4.74
CA SER A 228 -7.61 -12.69 4.45
C SER A 228 -7.02 -13.55 5.57
N VAL A 229 -6.05 -14.34 5.19
CA VAL A 229 -5.14 -15.07 6.09
C VAL A 229 -3.73 -14.66 5.73
N MET A 230 -3.01 -14.09 6.68
CA MET A 230 -1.65 -13.56 6.49
C MET A 230 -0.72 -14.13 7.56
N ASN A 231 0.54 -14.32 7.22
CA ASN A 231 1.56 -14.64 8.22
C ASN A 231 1.78 -13.40 9.11
N GLY A 232 1.77 -13.57 10.42
CA GLY A 232 2.04 -12.48 11.37
C GLY A 232 3.51 -12.07 11.47
N THR A 233 4.41 -12.73 10.72
CA THR A 233 5.84 -12.40 10.69
C THR A 233 6.23 -11.92 9.30
N PRO A 234 6.71 -10.68 9.15
CA PRO A 234 7.16 -10.13 7.88
C PRO A 234 8.31 -10.92 7.26
N VAL A 235 8.42 -10.82 5.92
CA VAL A 235 9.55 -11.34 5.16
C VAL A 235 10.69 -10.32 5.14
N GLY A 236 11.91 -10.77 5.44
CA GLY A 236 13.11 -9.92 5.42
C GLY A 236 13.44 -9.29 6.77
N PRO A 237 14.40 -8.36 6.79
CA PRO A 237 14.76 -7.66 8.02
C PRO A 237 13.55 -6.90 8.54
N SER A 238 13.19 -7.13 9.81
CA SER A 238 12.10 -6.40 10.44
C SER A 238 12.50 -4.93 10.58
N THR A 239 11.79 -4.08 9.90
CA THR A 239 11.78 -2.66 10.18
C THR A 239 10.54 -2.41 11.01
N SER A 240 10.66 -2.34 12.33
CA SER A 240 9.53 -1.91 13.13
C SER A 240 9.45 -0.39 13.08
N ALA A 241 8.31 0.14 12.65
CA ALA A 241 7.95 1.52 12.94
C ALA A 241 7.73 1.73 14.45
N THR A 242 7.61 0.63 15.21
CA THR A 242 7.50 0.60 16.66
C THR A 242 8.76 0.01 17.26
N ALA A 243 9.66 0.86 17.72
CA ALA A 243 10.75 0.46 18.60
C ALA A 243 10.19 0.35 20.03
N TYR A 244 9.89 -0.84 20.47
CA TYR A 244 9.77 -1.19 21.87
C TYR A 244 10.81 -2.25 22.22
#